data_13f2dbe3fdaf014ac1cdd5135db8ef67
#
_entry.id   13f2dbe3fdaf014ac1cdd5135db8ef67
#
_cell.length_a   1.000
_cell.length_b   1.000
_cell.length_c   1.000
_cell.angle_alpha   90.00
_cell.angle_beta   90.00
_cell.angle_gamma   90.00
#
_symmetry.space_group_name_H-M   'P 1'
#
loop_
_entity.id
_entity.type
_entity.pdbx_description
1 polymer ?
#
loop_
_entity_poly.entity_id
_entity_poly.type
_entity_poly.pdbx_seq_one_letter_code
_entity_poly.pdbx_strand_id
1 'polypeptide(L)'
;PPNVYKNLIKSKEKYNFFFKQKINRMDYSMGLFVYYFGSKKQYKNVAHHTIYFGKSYKEHLDKIFEKKILSDDISYYLHRPSATDSSMAPDGQDAFYVLVPVPNNLSNINWSTEGEKFKDLVLNKMDESVLPGIKNNVINDFYLTPNYFEKDLSTLHGSGFSIQPKFSQSAYFRFHNKSEVIKNLYFVGAGTHPGAGMPGVLSSAKVLDKFFNELLFNKKTC
;
A
#
# COMPACT_ATOMS: atom_id res chain seq x y z
N PRO A 1 -9.12 1.50 -9.71
CA PRO A 1 -9.71 1.60 -11.05
C PRO A 1 -8.71 1.41 -12.19
N PRO A 2 -7.44 1.94 -12.15
CA PRO A 2 -6.51 1.79 -13.28
C PRO A 2 -6.34 0.34 -13.75
N ASN A 3 -6.15 -0.60 -12.82
CA ASN A 3 -6.01 -2.02 -13.14
C ASN A 3 -7.29 -2.61 -13.77
N VAL A 4 -8.46 -2.20 -13.26
CA VAL A 4 -9.75 -2.65 -13.80
C VAL A 4 -9.86 -2.25 -15.27
N TYR A 5 -9.60 -0.99 -15.59
CA TYR A 5 -9.65 -0.50 -16.97
C TYR A 5 -8.59 -1.13 -17.87
N LYS A 6 -7.38 -1.34 -17.35
CA LYS A 6 -6.25 -1.84 -18.15
C LYS A 6 -6.34 -3.34 -18.40
N ASN A 7 -6.71 -4.12 -17.38
CA ASN A 7 -6.51 -5.57 -17.39
C ASN A 7 -7.79 -6.40 -17.25
N LEU A 8 -8.84 -5.88 -16.58
CA LEU A 8 -10.04 -6.67 -16.31
C LEU A 8 -11.16 -6.46 -17.32
N ILE A 9 -11.23 -5.30 -17.97
CA ILE A 9 -12.25 -5.02 -18.97
C ILE A 9 -11.78 -5.53 -20.33
N LYS A 10 -12.34 -6.66 -20.77
CA LYS A 10 -11.96 -7.34 -22.01
C LYS A 10 -12.49 -6.68 -23.29
N SER A 11 -13.48 -5.81 -23.20
CA SER A 11 -14.10 -5.18 -24.38
C SER A 11 -13.22 -4.07 -24.94
N LYS A 12 -12.76 -4.25 -26.17
CA LYS A 12 -11.90 -3.29 -26.89
C LYS A 12 -12.57 -1.96 -27.24
N GLU A 13 -13.90 -1.89 -27.17
CA GLU A 13 -14.69 -0.76 -27.66
C GLU A 13 -15.00 0.33 -26.63
N LYS A 14 -14.60 0.19 -25.37
CA LYS A 14 -15.27 0.89 -24.28
C LYS A 14 -14.58 2.09 -23.65
N TYR A 15 -13.38 2.40 -24.05
CA TYR A 15 -12.78 3.69 -23.66
C TYR A 15 -11.83 4.20 -24.73
N ASN A 16 -11.93 5.50 -24.99
CA ASN A 16 -11.21 6.13 -26.08
C ASN A 16 -9.68 6.17 -25.82
N PHE A 17 -8.93 6.46 -26.87
CA PHE A 17 -7.48 6.60 -26.85
C PHE A 17 -6.99 7.55 -25.74
N PHE A 18 -7.67 8.67 -25.53
CA PHE A 18 -7.30 9.67 -24.51
C PHE A 18 -7.39 9.13 -23.09
N PHE A 19 -8.38 8.29 -22.79
CA PHE A 19 -8.52 7.68 -21.46
C PHE A 19 -7.41 6.64 -21.19
N LYS A 20 -7.03 5.87 -22.21
CA LYS A 20 -5.84 4.98 -22.12
C LYS A 20 -4.58 5.77 -21.87
N GLN A 21 -4.38 6.88 -22.58
CA GLN A 21 -3.25 7.77 -22.39
C GLN A 21 -3.24 8.36 -20.97
N LYS A 22 -4.39 8.75 -20.43
CA LYS A 22 -4.53 9.22 -19.05
C LYS A 22 -3.98 8.17 -18.08
N ILE A 23 -4.43 6.92 -18.16
CA ILE A 23 -3.98 5.83 -17.27
C ILE A 23 -2.47 5.57 -17.40
N ASN A 24 -1.95 5.56 -18.62
CA ASN A 24 -0.52 5.28 -18.86
C ASN A 24 0.41 6.41 -18.38
N ARG A 25 -0.10 7.64 -18.29
CA ARG A 25 0.66 8.83 -17.83
C ARG A 25 0.49 9.10 -16.33
N MET A 26 -0.32 8.31 -15.63
CA MET A 26 -0.48 8.48 -14.19
C MET A 26 0.76 8.04 -13.42
N ASP A 27 1.05 8.78 -12.37
CA ASP A 27 2.04 8.40 -11.39
C ASP A 27 1.42 7.48 -10.34
N TYR A 28 2.10 6.40 -10.05
CA TYR A 28 1.68 5.41 -9.05
C TYR A 28 2.43 5.61 -7.75
N SER A 29 1.78 5.28 -6.64
CA SER A 29 2.42 5.34 -5.32
C SER A 29 3.60 4.37 -5.23
N MET A 30 4.43 4.57 -4.22
CA MET A 30 5.47 3.61 -3.89
C MET A 30 4.90 2.20 -3.73
N GLY A 31 5.74 1.20 -3.91
CA GLY A 31 5.53 -0.15 -3.43
C GLY A 31 5.76 -0.24 -1.93
N LEU A 32 5.42 -1.38 -1.36
CA LEU A 32 5.63 -1.66 0.04
C LEU A 32 6.39 -2.98 0.19
N PHE A 33 7.39 -2.96 1.07
CA PHE A 33 7.96 -4.16 1.65
C PHE A 33 7.37 -4.29 3.06
N VAL A 34 6.65 -5.37 3.31
CA VAL A 34 6.01 -5.60 4.61
C VAL A 34 6.57 -6.88 5.20
N TYR A 35 7.24 -6.78 6.33
CA TYR A 35 7.87 -7.89 7.01
C TYR A 35 7.12 -8.19 8.30
N TYR A 36 6.58 -9.39 8.42
CA TYR A 36 5.86 -9.91 9.59
C TYR A 36 6.73 -10.85 10.36
N PHE A 37 6.76 -10.73 11.67
CA PHE A 37 7.54 -11.62 12.54
C PHE A 37 7.03 -11.69 13.97
N GLY A 38 7.26 -12.84 14.60
CA GLY A 38 7.14 -12.99 16.03
C GLY A 38 8.49 -12.78 16.74
N SER A 39 8.46 -12.41 18.01
CA SER A 39 9.64 -12.29 18.85
C SER A 39 9.51 -13.10 20.14
N LYS A 40 10.56 -13.87 20.49
CA LYS A 40 10.65 -14.57 21.80
C LYS A 40 10.71 -13.60 22.98
N LYS A 41 11.18 -12.37 22.74
CA LYS A 41 11.36 -11.32 23.75
C LYS A 41 10.26 -10.29 23.61
N GLN A 42 9.73 -9.81 24.74
CA GLN A 42 8.85 -8.66 24.77
C GLN A 42 9.63 -7.34 24.79
N TYR A 43 9.18 -6.38 23.97
CA TYR A 43 9.74 -5.03 23.89
C TYR A 43 8.78 -4.02 24.51
N LYS A 44 8.62 -4.07 25.85
CA LYS A 44 7.61 -3.28 26.60
C LYS A 44 7.69 -1.77 26.38
N ASN A 45 8.87 -1.27 26.05
CA ASN A 45 9.11 0.16 25.78
C ASN A 45 8.77 0.60 24.34
N VAL A 46 8.36 -0.34 23.47
CA VAL A 46 7.96 -0.04 22.08
C VAL A 46 6.46 0.16 22.02
N ALA A 47 6.04 1.30 21.51
CA ALA A 47 4.63 1.64 21.37
C ALA A 47 3.93 0.74 20.36
N HIS A 48 2.59 0.72 20.40
CA HIS A 48 1.74 0.01 19.42
C HIS A 48 2.07 0.46 17.99
N HIS A 49 2.26 1.77 17.79
CA HIS A 49 2.67 2.37 16.53
C HIS A 49 3.97 3.14 16.74
N THR A 50 4.98 2.83 15.94
CA THR A 50 6.27 3.54 15.97
C THR A 50 6.69 3.88 14.55
N ILE A 51 7.09 5.13 14.33
CA ILE A 51 7.66 5.56 13.05
C ILE A 51 9.13 5.87 13.30
N TYR A 52 9.99 5.23 12.53
CA TYR A 52 11.42 5.48 12.50
C TYR A 52 11.78 6.27 11.25
N PHE A 53 12.52 7.35 11.41
CA PHE A 53 13.08 8.12 10.30
C PHE A 53 14.56 7.82 10.15
N GLY A 54 14.97 7.44 8.94
CA GLY A 54 16.38 7.35 8.56
C GLY A 54 17.03 8.72 8.61
N LYS A 55 18.37 8.75 8.54
CA LYS A 55 19.17 9.98 8.63
C LYS A 55 18.88 10.95 7.50
N SER A 56 18.63 10.44 6.30
CA SER A 56 18.43 11.21 5.06
C SER A 56 17.04 10.91 4.45
N TYR A 57 15.97 11.24 5.16
CA TYR A 57 14.59 10.94 4.73
C TYR A 57 14.27 11.44 3.31
N LYS A 58 14.73 12.67 2.97
CA LYS A 58 14.52 13.24 1.63
C LYS A 58 15.21 12.41 0.54
N GLU A 59 16.43 11.94 0.79
CA GLU A 59 17.17 11.08 -0.14
C GLU A 59 16.48 9.72 -0.29
N HIS A 60 15.92 9.18 0.79
CA HIS A 60 15.13 7.95 0.75
C HIS A 60 13.93 8.11 -0.19
N LEU A 61 13.18 9.21 -0.09
CA LEU A 61 12.07 9.49 -1.00
C LEU A 61 12.54 9.65 -2.46
N ASP A 62 13.64 10.34 -2.70
CA ASP A 62 14.24 10.51 -4.03
C ASP A 62 14.62 9.14 -4.65
N LYS A 63 15.23 8.26 -3.86
CA LYS A 63 15.55 6.88 -4.28
C LYS A 63 14.30 6.09 -4.67
N ILE A 64 13.20 6.25 -3.91
CA ILE A 64 11.94 5.53 -4.17
C ILE A 64 11.24 6.04 -5.44
N PHE A 65 11.04 7.35 -5.56
CA PHE A 65 10.16 7.92 -6.57
C PHE A 65 10.87 8.29 -7.86
N GLU A 66 12.11 8.81 -7.78
CA GLU A 66 12.84 9.30 -8.94
C GLU A 66 13.84 8.26 -9.45
N LYS A 67 14.75 7.81 -8.59
CA LYS A 67 15.82 6.87 -8.99
C LYS A 67 15.33 5.44 -9.13
N LYS A 68 14.24 5.06 -8.45
CA LYS A 68 13.64 3.73 -8.42
C LYS A 68 14.63 2.62 -8.01
N ILE A 69 15.41 2.90 -6.96
CA ILE A 69 16.38 1.98 -6.38
C ILE A 69 16.12 1.80 -4.88
N LEU A 70 16.59 0.69 -4.31
CA LEU A 70 16.54 0.47 -2.87
C LEU A 70 17.49 1.43 -2.14
N SER A 71 17.15 1.77 -0.91
CA SER A 71 17.95 2.60 -0.02
C SER A 71 18.49 1.77 1.13
N ASP A 72 19.72 2.04 1.54
CA ASP A 72 20.32 1.47 2.76
C ASP A 72 19.92 2.28 4.01
N ASP A 73 19.61 3.57 3.85
CA ASP A 73 19.07 4.42 4.90
C ASP A 73 17.56 4.49 4.74
N ILE A 74 16.88 3.57 5.43
CA ILE A 74 15.43 3.39 5.35
C ILE A 74 14.70 4.09 6.49
N SER A 75 13.52 4.60 6.18
CA SER A 75 12.50 4.96 7.16
C SER A 75 11.43 3.88 7.15
N TYR A 76 10.88 3.54 8.30
CA TYR A 76 9.88 2.48 8.40
C TYR A 76 8.81 2.78 9.45
N TYR A 77 7.67 2.16 9.27
CA TYR A 77 6.61 2.07 10.26
C TYR A 77 6.66 0.68 10.91
N LEU A 78 6.68 0.64 12.23
CA LEU A 78 6.61 -0.58 13.04
C LEU A 78 5.27 -0.64 13.79
N HIS A 79 4.59 -1.75 13.67
CA HIS A 79 3.35 -2.05 14.37
C HIS A 79 3.57 -3.20 15.33
N ARG A 80 3.18 -2.98 16.60
CA ARG A 80 3.22 -3.97 17.68
C ARG A 80 1.81 -4.14 18.26
N PRO A 81 0.94 -4.98 17.67
CA PRO A 81 -0.43 -5.17 18.14
C PRO A 81 -0.49 -5.76 19.56
N SER A 82 0.45 -6.61 19.93
CA SER A 82 0.57 -7.18 21.28
C SER A 82 0.79 -6.13 22.39
N ALA A 83 1.10 -4.87 22.04
CA ALA A 83 1.18 -3.78 23.02
C ALA A 83 -0.19 -3.40 23.62
N THR A 84 -1.28 -3.62 22.91
CA THR A 84 -2.65 -3.26 23.33
C THR A 84 -3.58 -4.45 23.43
N ASP A 85 -3.29 -5.53 22.71
CA ASP A 85 -4.05 -6.77 22.73
C ASP A 85 -3.09 -7.96 22.97
N SER A 86 -3.07 -8.46 24.19
CA SER A 86 -2.19 -9.57 24.61
C SER A 86 -2.50 -10.87 23.87
N SER A 87 -3.70 -11.03 23.30
CA SER A 87 -4.07 -12.22 22.52
C SER A 87 -3.34 -12.33 21.17
N MET A 88 -2.70 -11.24 20.72
CA MET A 88 -1.98 -11.18 19.44
C MET A 88 -0.59 -11.87 19.47
N ALA A 89 -0.13 -12.32 20.63
CA ALA A 89 1.11 -13.10 20.79
C ALA A 89 1.00 -14.06 21.97
N PRO A 90 1.76 -15.17 21.99
CA PRO A 90 1.88 -16.02 23.18
C PRO A 90 2.47 -15.25 24.37
N ASP A 91 2.23 -15.75 25.58
CA ASP A 91 2.75 -15.16 26.80
C ASP A 91 4.28 -14.98 26.75
N GLY A 92 4.74 -13.80 27.13
CA GLY A 92 6.16 -13.45 27.12
C GLY A 92 6.74 -13.11 25.75
N GLN A 93 5.94 -13.14 24.69
CA GLN A 93 6.34 -12.87 23.31
C GLN A 93 5.68 -11.59 22.76
N ASP A 94 6.13 -11.18 21.61
CA ASP A 94 5.53 -10.08 20.85
C ASP A 94 5.28 -10.47 19.39
N ALA A 95 4.25 -9.87 18.79
CA ALA A 95 4.00 -9.90 17.36
C ALA A 95 4.26 -8.52 16.75
N PHE A 96 4.85 -8.53 15.56
CA PHE A 96 5.20 -7.30 14.84
C PHE A 96 4.90 -7.41 13.35
N TYR A 97 4.63 -6.28 12.73
CA TYR A 97 4.99 -6.08 11.33
C TYR A 97 5.69 -4.74 11.14
N VAL A 98 6.61 -4.71 10.19
CA VAL A 98 7.28 -3.50 9.75
C VAL A 98 6.94 -3.24 8.29
N LEU A 99 6.61 -2.00 7.99
CA LEU A 99 6.31 -1.54 6.64
C LEU A 99 7.38 -0.55 6.21
N VAL A 100 8.06 -0.87 5.11
CA VAL A 100 9.09 -0.02 4.50
C VAL A 100 8.60 0.41 3.13
N PRO A 101 8.52 1.72 2.85
CA PRO A 101 8.30 2.21 1.49
C PRO A 101 9.47 1.83 0.59
N VAL A 102 9.16 1.28 -0.58
CA VAL A 102 10.15 0.86 -1.59
C VAL A 102 9.68 1.28 -2.98
N PRO A 103 10.53 1.27 -4.01
CA PRO A 103 10.08 1.46 -5.37
C PRO A 103 9.00 0.44 -5.76
N ASN A 104 8.02 0.85 -6.54
CA ASN A 104 7.05 -0.06 -7.13
C ASN A 104 7.66 -0.83 -8.32
N ASN A 105 6.90 -1.74 -8.94
CA ASN A 105 7.37 -2.61 -10.02
C ASN A 105 7.65 -1.89 -11.37
N LEU A 106 7.59 -0.57 -11.41
CA LEU A 106 8.19 0.22 -12.49
C LEU A 106 9.71 0.35 -12.33
N SER A 107 10.27 -0.13 -11.22
CA SER A 107 11.70 -0.33 -11.02
C SER A 107 12.17 -1.65 -11.63
N ASN A 108 13.47 -1.81 -11.80
CA ASN A 108 14.09 -3.06 -12.26
C ASN A 108 14.55 -3.96 -11.09
N ILE A 109 13.95 -3.82 -9.91
CA ILE A 109 14.32 -4.60 -8.71
C ILE A 109 13.84 -6.03 -8.88
N ASN A 110 14.75 -6.99 -8.83
CA ASN A 110 14.41 -8.39 -8.79
C ASN A 110 14.18 -8.86 -7.35
N TRP A 111 12.93 -8.86 -6.92
CA TRP A 111 12.57 -9.23 -5.55
C TRP A 111 12.86 -10.70 -5.20
N SER A 112 13.06 -11.59 -6.19
CA SER A 112 13.47 -12.96 -5.92
C SER A 112 14.91 -13.07 -5.40
N THR A 113 15.76 -12.10 -5.73
CA THR A 113 17.16 -12.04 -5.28
C THR A 113 17.40 -11.00 -4.20
N GLU A 114 16.64 -9.91 -4.24
CA GLU A 114 16.83 -8.77 -3.32
C GLU A 114 15.97 -8.88 -2.05
N GLY A 115 14.92 -9.71 -2.05
CA GLY A 115 13.97 -9.80 -0.94
C GLY A 115 14.62 -10.18 0.39
N GLU A 116 15.42 -11.28 0.42
CA GLU A 116 16.13 -11.71 1.62
C GLU A 116 17.19 -10.70 2.09
N LYS A 117 17.95 -10.14 1.17
CA LYS A 117 18.95 -9.12 1.50
C LYS A 117 18.30 -7.87 2.10
N PHE A 118 17.16 -7.47 1.56
CA PHE A 118 16.43 -6.32 2.07
C PHE A 118 15.76 -6.61 3.42
N LYS A 119 15.27 -7.84 3.64
CA LYS A 119 14.81 -8.29 4.96
C LYS A 119 15.93 -8.16 6.00
N ASP A 120 17.14 -8.65 5.67
CA ASP A 120 18.29 -8.57 6.56
C ASP A 120 18.69 -7.12 6.87
N LEU A 121 18.62 -6.24 5.88
CA LEU A 121 18.84 -4.80 6.08
C LEU A 121 17.81 -4.20 7.03
N VAL A 122 16.53 -4.49 6.83
CA VAL A 122 15.43 -4.04 7.70
C VAL A 122 15.64 -4.53 9.13
N LEU A 123 15.96 -5.81 9.27
CA LEU A 123 16.21 -6.43 10.57
C LEU A 123 17.41 -5.80 11.30
N ASN A 124 18.50 -5.52 10.55
CA ASN A 124 19.67 -4.81 11.07
C ASN A 124 19.30 -3.42 11.58
N LYS A 125 18.52 -2.67 10.79
CA LYS A 125 18.09 -1.32 11.18
C LYS A 125 17.20 -1.31 12.42
N MET A 126 16.30 -2.29 12.55
CA MET A 126 15.49 -2.45 13.78
C MET A 126 16.36 -2.80 15.00
N ASP A 127 17.33 -3.69 14.82
CA ASP A 127 18.25 -4.11 15.89
C ASP A 127 19.10 -2.95 16.41
N GLU A 128 19.60 -2.11 15.50
CA GLU A 128 20.39 -0.91 15.80
C GLU A 128 19.57 0.24 16.42
N SER A 129 18.25 0.18 16.35
CA SER A 129 17.40 1.32 16.71
C SER A 129 16.31 0.95 17.74
N VAL A 130 15.16 0.47 17.27
CA VAL A 130 13.93 0.34 18.06
C VAL A 130 13.84 -0.99 18.80
N LEU A 131 14.42 -2.06 18.25
CA LEU A 131 14.30 -3.42 18.77
C LEU A 131 15.67 -4.06 19.05
N PRO A 132 16.47 -3.55 20.00
CA PRO A 132 17.81 -4.09 20.27
C PRO A 132 17.77 -5.57 20.64
N GLY A 133 18.59 -6.37 19.95
CA GLY A 133 18.67 -7.82 20.10
C GLY A 133 17.61 -8.61 19.32
N ILE A 134 16.84 -7.99 18.44
CA ILE A 134 15.76 -8.65 17.68
C ILE A 134 16.28 -9.79 16.80
N LYS A 135 17.47 -9.66 16.21
CA LYS A 135 18.06 -10.69 15.35
C LYS A 135 18.10 -12.08 15.97
N ASN A 136 18.36 -12.14 17.27
CA ASN A 136 18.44 -13.40 18.01
C ASN A 136 17.09 -13.84 18.61
N ASN A 137 16.05 -13.04 18.42
CA ASN A 137 14.75 -13.25 19.03
C ASN A 137 13.61 -13.45 18.02
N VAL A 138 13.87 -13.32 16.73
CA VAL A 138 12.87 -13.60 15.69
C VAL A 138 12.46 -15.07 15.71
N ILE A 139 11.15 -15.30 15.66
CA ILE A 139 10.51 -16.59 15.45
C ILE A 139 9.43 -16.43 14.42
N ASN A 140 9.33 -17.37 13.47
CA ASN A 140 8.29 -17.37 12.43
C ASN A 140 8.17 -16.03 11.72
N ASP A 141 8.79 -15.92 10.59
CA ASP A 141 8.76 -14.69 9.80
C ASP A 141 8.38 -14.95 8.33
N PHE A 142 7.83 -13.92 7.70
CA PHE A 142 7.65 -13.84 6.27
C PHE A 142 7.58 -12.38 5.81
N TYR A 143 7.80 -12.15 4.53
CA TYR A 143 7.67 -10.81 3.97
C TYR A 143 6.88 -10.78 2.67
N LEU A 144 6.29 -9.63 2.40
CA LEU A 144 5.55 -9.32 1.19
C LEU A 144 6.28 -8.20 0.45
N THR A 145 6.44 -8.37 -0.85
CA THR A 145 7.10 -7.41 -1.74
C THR A 145 6.09 -6.77 -2.69
N PRO A 146 6.45 -5.75 -3.47
CA PRO A 146 5.57 -5.20 -4.51
C PRO A 146 5.02 -6.25 -5.49
N ASN A 147 5.72 -7.37 -5.70
CA ASN A 147 5.22 -8.46 -6.53
C ASN A 147 3.94 -9.10 -5.97
N TYR A 148 3.84 -9.25 -4.64
CA TYR A 148 2.63 -9.74 -4.00
C TYR A 148 1.46 -8.77 -4.23
N PHE A 149 1.69 -7.48 -4.03
CA PHE A 149 0.66 -6.46 -4.25
C PHE A 149 0.15 -6.45 -5.70
N GLU A 150 1.02 -6.70 -6.68
CA GLU A 150 0.62 -6.77 -8.07
C GLU A 150 -0.12 -8.05 -8.42
N LYS A 151 0.40 -9.22 -8.03
CA LYS A 151 -0.12 -10.53 -8.43
C LYS A 151 -1.35 -10.93 -7.62
N ASP A 152 -1.30 -10.81 -6.31
CA ASP A 152 -2.33 -11.32 -5.39
C ASP A 152 -3.38 -10.27 -5.07
N LEU A 153 -2.98 -9.00 -4.88
CA LEU A 153 -3.91 -7.90 -4.59
C LEU A 153 -4.33 -7.11 -5.85
N SER A 154 -3.83 -7.49 -7.02
CA SER A 154 -4.20 -6.88 -8.30
C SER A 154 -3.97 -5.35 -8.35
N THR A 155 -2.98 -4.84 -7.62
CA THR A 155 -2.61 -3.42 -7.73
C THR A 155 -1.73 -3.20 -8.95
N LEU A 156 -1.95 -2.12 -9.69
CA LEU A 156 -1.14 -1.85 -10.87
C LEU A 156 0.28 -1.46 -10.44
N HIS A 157 1.26 -2.11 -11.03
CA HIS A 157 2.70 -1.94 -10.73
C HIS A 157 3.09 -2.22 -9.27
N GLY A 158 2.36 -3.05 -8.56
CA GLY A 158 2.67 -3.35 -7.15
C GLY A 158 2.60 -2.14 -6.23
N SER A 159 1.85 -1.10 -6.62
CA SER A 159 1.69 0.12 -5.84
C SER A 159 0.91 -0.13 -4.55
N GLY A 160 1.42 0.33 -3.40
CA GLY A 160 0.79 0.12 -2.10
C GLY A 160 -0.52 0.89 -1.92
N PHE A 161 -0.66 2.06 -2.56
CA PHE A 161 -1.80 2.97 -2.39
C PHE A 161 -2.44 3.41 -3.71
N SER A 162 -2.28 2.61 -4.79
CA SER A 162 -2.77 2.92 -6.12
C SER A 162 -2.08 4.17 -6.72
N ILE A 163 -2.82 5.13 -7.24
CA ILE A 163 -2.26 6.36 -7.83
C ILE A 163 -1.69 7.30 -6.76
N GLN A 164 -0.58 7.94 -7.09
CA GLN A 164 0.11 8.88 -6.20
C GLN A 164 -0.79 10.10 -5.90
N PRO A 165 -0.83 10.61 -4.67
CA PRO A 165 -1.69 11.72 -4.28
C PRO A 165 -1.08 13.09 -4.66
N LYS A 166 -0.68 13.24 -5.92
CA LYS A 166 -0.30 14.55 -6.49
C LYS A 166 -1.54 15.41 -6.69
N PHE A 167 -1.39 16.72 -6.68
CA PHE A 167 -2.52 17.66 -6.89
C PHE A 167 -3.32 17.32 -8.14
N SER A 168 -2.63 17.04 -9.26
CA SER A 168 -3.25 16.67 -10.55
C SER A 168 -3.92 15.29 -10.57
N GLN A 169 -3.81 14.50 -9.50
CA GLN A 169 -4.37 13.15 -9.35
C GLN A 169 -5.19 12.98 -8.08
N SER A 170 -5.51 14.06 -7.39
CA SER A 170 -6.25 14.06 -6.12
C SER A 170 -7.61 14.76 -6.28
N ALA A 171 -8.46 14.64 -5.29
CA ALA A 171 -9.78 15.25 -5.23
C ALA A 171 -10.59 15.01 -6.53
N TYR A 172 -10.96 16.06 -7.24
CA TYR A 172 -11.72 15.98 -8.49
C TYR A 172 -10.99 15.23 -9.61
N PHE A 173 -9.67 15.31 -9.67
CA PHE A 173 -8.86 14.66 -10.71
C PHE A 173 -8.62 13.16 -10.48
N ARG A 174 -8.95 12.65 -9.29
CA ARG A 174 -8.89 11.23 -8.98
C ARG A 174 -10.01 10.50 -9.70
N PHE A 175 -9.85 9.19 -9.95
CA PHE A 175 -10.94 8.39 -10.51
C PHE A 175 -12.21 8.54 -9.67
N HIS A 176 -13.33 8.78 -10.35
CA HIS A 176 -14.62 8.89 -9.69
C HIS A 176 -15.17 7.53 -9.28
N ASN A 177 -16.08 7.53 -8.31
CA ASN A 177 -16.73 6.31 -7.83
C ASN A 177 -17.71 5.71 -8.85
N LYS A 178 -18.20 6.51 -9.80
CA LYS A 178 -18.93 6.05 -10.98
C LYS A 178 -18.04 6.17 -12.22
N SER A 179 -17.97 5.11 -13.02
CA SER A 179 -17.16 5.12 -14.23
C SER A 179 -17.61 6.22 -15.20
N GLU A 180 -16.65 6.99 -15.70
CA GLU A 180 -16.86 8.05 -16.70
C GLU A 180 -17.09 7.49 -18.11
N VAL A 181 -16.73 6.23 -18.35
CA VAL A 181 -16.69 5.63 -19.71
C VAL A 181 -17.51 4.35 -19.85
N ILE A 182 -17.92 3.72 -18.75
CA ILE A 182 -18.69 2.46 -18.77
C ILE A 182 -19.94 2.62 -17.92
N LYS A 183 -21.10 2.40 -18.52
CA LYS A 183 -22.39 2.43 -17.81
C LYS A 183 -22.43 1.32 -16.72
N ASN A 184 -23.05 1.64 -15.59
CA ASN A 184 -23.29 0.71 -14.48
C ASN A 184 -22.02 0.11 -13.86
N LEU A 185 -20.85 0.73 -14.06
CA LEU A 185 -19.61 0.36 -13.40
C LEU A 185 -19.31 1.38 -12.30
N TYR A 186 -19.10 0.89 -11.08
CA TYR A 186 -18.83 1.69 -9.89
C TYR A 186 -17.55 1.20 -9.22
N PHE A 187 -16.88 2.08 -8.52
CA PHE A 187 -15.61 1.83 -7.85
C PHE A 187 -15.62 2.23 -6.39
N VAL A 188 -15.01 1.40 -5.56
CA VAL A 188 -14.68 1.68 -4.17
C VAL A 188 -13.19 1.37 -3.92
N GLY A 189 -12.62 1.90 -2.85
CA GLY A 189 -11.27 1.58 -2.42
C GLY A 189 -10.26 2.69 -2.68
N ALA A 190 -8.98 2.37 -2.45
CA ALA A 190 -7.88 3.33 -2.45
C ALA A 190 -7.65 4.04 -3.80
N GLY A 191 -8.00 3.40 -4.92
CA GLY A 191 -7.76 3.94 -6.26
C GLY A 191 -8.79 4.97 -6.74
N THR A 192 -9.87 5.20 -6.01
CA THR A 192 -10.95 6.13 -6.36
C THR A 192 -11.12 7.21 -5.30
N HIS A 193 -12.00 8.18 -5.55
CA HIS A 193 -12.32 9.23 -4.58
C HIS A 193 -12.98 8.64 -3.31
N PRO A 194 -12.64 9.11 -2.09
CA PRO A 194 -11.71 10.20 -1.76
C PRO A 194 -10.24 9.82 -1.77
N GLY A 195 -9.87 8.55 -1.70
CA GLY A 195 -8.48 8.13 -1.83
C GLY A 195 -8.04 7.02 -0.89
N ALA A 196 -6.73 6.91 -0.70
CA ALA A 196 -6.10 5.90 0.13
C ALA A 196 -6.22 6.22 1.63
N GLY A 197 -5.86 5.22 2.45
CA GLY A 197 -6.04 5.23 3.90
C GLY A 197 -7.39 4.65 4.33
N MET A 198 -7.43 4.01 5.49
CA MET A 198 -8.63 3.30 5.97
C MET A 198 -9.89 4.19 5.97
N PRO A 199 -9.87 5.44 6.49
CA PRO A 199 -11.03 6.32 6.45
C PRO A 199 -11.46 6.67 5.03
N GLY A 200 -10.50 6.92 4.12
CA GLY A 200 -10.75 7.22 2.71
C GLY A 200 -11.39 6.04 1.98
N VAL A 201 -10.85 4.84 2.17
CA VAL A 201 -11.37 3.60 1.57
C VAL A 201 -12.81 3.33 2.02
N LEU A 202 -13.08 3.41 3.32
CA LEU A 202 -14.45 3.25 3.85
C LEU A 202 -15.40 4.33 3.34
N SER A 203 -14.95 5.58 3.30
CA SER A 203 -15.74 6.70 2.78
C SER A 203 -16.06 6.55 1.30
N SER A 204 -15.21 5.88 0.52
CA SER A 204 -15.47 5.62 -0.90
C SER A 204 -16.71 4.76 -1.13
N ALA A 205 -17.00 3.80 -0.22
CA ALA A 205 -18.25 3.05 -0.24
C ALA A 205 -19.44 3.94 0.09
N LYS A 206 -19.31 4.81 1.11
CA LYS A 206 -20.36 5.74 1.51
C LYS A 206 -20.76 6.74 0.41
N VAL A 207 -19.80 7.11 -0.45
CA VAL A 207 -20.09 7.96 -1.63
C VAL A 207 -21.07 7.27 -2.60
N LEU A 208 -21.05 5.93 -2.67
CA LEU A 208 -21.96 5.18 -3.56
C LEU A 208 -23.41 5.21 -3.09
N ASP A 209 -23.69 5.41 -1.80
CA ASP A 209 -25.06 5.49 -1.28
C ASP A 209 -25.89 6.54 -2.04
N LYS A 210 -25.27 7.65 -2.41
CA LYS A 210 -25.94 8.69 -3.20
C LYS A 210 -26.42 8.16 -4.55
N PHE A 211 -25.54 7.44 -5.26
CA PHE A 211 -25.88 6.89 -6.59
C PHE A 211 -26.94 5.79 -6.52
N PHE A 212 -26.90 4.94 -5.49
CA PHE A 212 -27.87 3.86 -5.34
C PHE A 212 -29.22 4.38 -4.82
N ASN A 213 -29.23 5.34 -3.93
CA ASN A 213 -30.47 5.99 -3.48
C ASN A 213 -31.18 6.68 -4.63
N GLU A 214 -30.48 7.43 -5.49
CA GLU A 214 -31.05 8.04 -6.70
C GLU A 214 -31.64 6.97 -7.63
N LEU A 215 -30.99 5.83 -7.82
CA LEU A 215 -31.47 4.72 -8.64
C LEU A 215 -32.73 4.04 -8.05
N LEU A 216 -32.82 3.95 -6.72
CA LEU A 216 -33.96 3.36 -6.02
C LEU A 216 -35.17 4.28 -6.00
N PHE A 217 -34.96 5.60 -5.80
CA PHE A 217 -36.03 6.58 -5.80
C PHE A 217 -36.61 6.81 -7.20
N ASN A 218 -35.80 6.85 -8.25
CA ASN A 218 -36.26 7.01 -9.64
C ASN A 218 -37.02 5.77 -10.16
N LYS A 219 -36.88 4.58 -9.54
CA LYS A 219 -37.70 3.40 -9.86
C LYS A 219 -39.08 3.40 -9.21
N LYS A 220 -39.34 4.27 -8.21
CA LYS A 220 -40.65 4.39 -7.56
C LYS A 220 -41.58 5.42 -8.22
N THR A 221 -41.09 6.10 -9.25
CA THR A 221 -41.84 7.15 -9.99
C THR A 221 -42.17 6.76 -11.44
N CYS A 222 -42.04 5.47 -11.80
CA CYS A 222 -42.53 4.92 -13.07
C CYS A 222 -43.65 3.93 -12.85
#